data_0809f57b9206bb554db3fa1f0d0f6460
#
_entry.id   0809f57b9206bb554db3fa1f0d0f6460
#
_cell.length_a   1.000
_cell.length_b   1.000
_cell.length_c   1.000
_cell.angle_alpha   90.00
_cell.angle_beta   90.00
_cell.angle_gamma   90.00
#
_symmetry.space_group_name_H-M   'P 1'
#
loop_
_entity.id
_entity.type
_entity.pdbx_description
1 polymer ?
#
loop_
_entity_poly.entity_id
_entity_poly.type
_entity_poly.pdbx_seq_one_letter_code
_entity_poly.pdbx_strand_id
1 'polypeptide(L)'
;MVIDANRTPSEEHMDRVLNCGKKVFIRFIHSLGLFLPPEGFINLFECYDLYKLGKKIPGPFLEIGPWVGRSTACIAQGIKKSGRNKEFHTVDIGFSSEKEWEEFFGSSLKQKNPKVRNRYLKHIIREGGSIQSLIENLKNRRLDKFVTIHEGNFRDIAFGKKFNLIFCDATHDLQEIEINIPLIKNLLSEKGVLVCDDIKTEEMESALKSYFNFQSVTNDKGFFIGYLDEKIGDS
;
A
#
# COMPACT_ATOMS: atom_id res chain seq x y z
N MET A 1 23.75 18.49 20.11
CA MET A 1 22.40 18.97 19.78
C MET A 1 22.61 20.38 19.23
N VAL A 2 22.68 20.50 17.89
CA VAL A 2 22.88 21.79 17.20
C VAL A 2 21.49 22.42 17.05
N ILE A 3 21.27 23.52 17.73
CA ILE A 3 20.03 24.30 17.61
C ILE A 3 20.20 25.14 16.34
N ASP A 4 19.40 24.85 15.33
CA ASP A 4 19.36 25.63 14.08
C ASP A 4 18.62 26.95 14.36
N ALA A 5 19.39 28.04 14.41
CA ALA A 5 18.93 29.37 14.83
C ALA A 5 18.03 30.09 13.80
N ASN A 6 17.67 29.45 12.67
CA ASN A 6 16.93 30.04 11.56
C ASN A 6 15.49 29.56 11.41
N ARG A 7 14.93 28.85 12.39
CA ARG A 7 13.53 28.38 12.32
C ARG A 7 12.54 29.44 12.82
N THR A 8 11.47 29.60 12.06
CA THR A 8 10.38 30.50 12.44
C THR A 8 9.51 29.90 13.55
N PRO A 9 8.86 30.70 14.42
CA PRO A 9 7.94 30.22 15.47
C PRO A 9 6.79 29.36 14.93
N SER A 10 6.38 29.55 13.68
CA SER A 10 5.36 28.73 13.01
C SER A 10 5.86 27.33 12.66
N GLU A 11 7.13 27.19 12.27
CA GLU A 11 7.75 25.89 11.97
C GLU A 11 7.95 25.07 13.25
N GLU A 12 8.33 25.71 14.37
CA GLU A 12 8.43 25.04 15.66
C GLU A 12 7.06 24.58 16.18
N HIS A 13 6.02 25.40 15.96
CA HIS A 13 4.65 25.04 16.36
C HIS A 13 4.15 23.85 15.52
N MET A 14 4.40 23.85 14.21
CA MET A 14 4.04 22.75 13.30
C MET A 14 4.78 21.46 13.68
N ASP A 15 6.08 21.53 13.97
CA ASP A 15 6.87 20.38 14.43
C ASP A 15 6.38 19.81 15.78
N ARG A 16 5.91 20.67 16.69
CA ARG A 16 5.30 20.24 17.97
C ARG A 16 3.96 19.53 17.75
N VAL A 17 3.12 20.06 16.88
CA VAL A 17 1.82 19.43 16.53
C VAL A 17 2.04 18.09 15.82
N LEU A 18 2.97 18.02 14.86
CA LEU A 18 3.35 16.78 14.17
C LEU A 18 3.95 15.75 15.13
N ASN A 19 4.80 16.18 16.07
CA ASN A 19 5.38 15.28 17.09
C ASN A 19 4.34 14.84 18.14
N CYS A 20 3.38 15.68 18.48
CA CYS A 20 2.25 15.28 19.32
C CYS A 20 1.37 14.25 18.60
N GLY A 21 1.05 14.49 17.34
CA GLY A 21 0.34 13.53 16.48
C GLY A 21 1.06 12.18 16.36
N LYS A 22 2.39 12.20 16.16
CA LYS A 22 3.21 10.97 16.13
C LYS A 22 3.17 10.22 17.46
N LYS A 23 3.23 10.90 18.59
CA LYS A 23 3.15 10.27 19.94
C LYS A 23 1.79 9.69 20.23
N VAL A 24 0.72 10.39 19.85
CA VAL A 24 -0.66 9.90 19.98
C VAL A 24 -0.85 8.67 19.06
N PHE A 25 -0.32 8.70 17.86
CA PHE A 25 -0.38 7.61 16.91
C PHE A 25 0.41 6.37 17.35
N ILE A 26 1.61 6.55 17.90
CA ILE A 26 2.40 5.45 18.48
C ILE A 26 1.67 4.83 19.66
N ARG A 27 1.07 5.65 20.56
CA ARG A 27 0.23 5.15 21.65
C ARG A 27 -1.00 4.41 21.14
N PHE A 28 -1.58 4.86 20.04
CA PHE A 28 -2.71 4.21 19.39
C PHE A 28 -2.32 2.85 18.77
N ILE A 29 -1.17 2.75 18.11
CA ILE A 29 -0.62 1.46 17.63
C ILE A 29 -0.37 0.52 18.81
N HIS A 30 0.15 1.02 19.94
CA HIS A 30 0.29 0.24 21.15
C HIS A 30 -1.06 -0.22 21.73
N SER A 31 -2.10 0.60 21.68
CA SER A 31 -3.46 0.22 22.10
C SER A 31 -4.13 -0.81 21.18
N LEU A 32 -3.65 -0.94 19.94
CA LEU A 32 -4.04 -1.98 18.98
C LEU A 32 -3.35 -3.33 19.22
N GLY A 33 -2.63 -3.48 20.32
CA GLY A 33 -1.98 -4.73 20.69
C GLY A 33 -0.69 -5.03 19.94
N LEU A 34 0.27 -4.09 19.96
CA LEU A 34 1.63 -4.28 19.46
C LEU A 34 1.74 -4.73 17.99
N PHE A 35 0.78 -4.31 17.12
CA PHE A 35 0.95 -4.57 15.71
C PHE A 35 1.95 -3.57 15.12
N LEU A 36 3.16 -4.04 14.86
CA LEU A 36 4.16 -3.33 14.06
C LEU A 36 4.12 -3.91 12.65
N PRO A 37 3.75 -3.09 11.64
CA PRO A 37 3.82 -3.53 10.25
C PRO A 37 5.27 -3.92 9.90
N PRO A 38 5.47 -4.82 8.92
CA PRO A 38 6.80 -5.13 8.44
C PRO A 38 7.48 -3.89 7.83
N GLU A 39 8.75 -4.02 7.52
CA GLU A 39 9.46 -3.02 6.73
C GLU A 39 8.76 -2.81 5.38
N GLY A 40 8.81 -1.58 4.86
CA GLY A 40 8.20 -1.22 3.57
C GLY A 40 8.26 0.29 3.36
N PHE A 41 7.64 0.76 2.27
CA PHE A 41 7.80 2.15 1.81
C PHE A 41 6.63 3.05 2.20
N ILE A 42 5.43 2.52 2.37
CA ILE A 42 4.28 3.31 2.86
C ILE A 42 4.53 3.81 4.28
N ASN A 43 4.06 5.00 4.60
CA ASN A 43 4.23 5.60 5.91
C ASN A 43 3.21 5.04 6.94
N LEU A 44 3.33 5.46 8.21
CA LEU A 44 2.46 4.92 9.27
C LEU A 44 1.01 5.42 9.21
N PHE A 45 0.75 6.58 8.59
CA PHE A 45 -0.61 7.07 8.40
C PHE A 45 -1.33 6.27 7.32
N GLU A 46 -0.66 6.01 6.21
CA GLU A 46 -1.13 5.13 5.14
C GLU A 46 -1.37 3.71 5.66
N CYS A 47 -0.47 3.17 6.49
CA CYS A 47 -0.69 1.92 7.20
C CYS A 47 -1.98 1.92 8.01
N TYR A 48 -2.27 3.02 8.71
CA TYR A 48 -3.48 3.15 9.51
C TYR A 48 -4.74 3.24 8.64
N ASP A 49 -4.66 3.96 7.53
CA ASP A 49 -5.79 4.08 6.61
C ASP A 49 -6.12 2.72 5.97
N LEU A 50 -5.11 1.97 5.52
CA LEU A 50 -5.29 0.61 5.02
C LEU A 50 -5.86 -0.34 6.09
N TYR A 51 -5.42 -0.22 7.34
CA TYR A 51 -6.01 -0.96 8.46
C TYR A 51 -7.49 -0.62 8.65
N LYS A 52 -7.87 0.66 8.60
CA LYS A 52 -9.28 1.09 8.71
C LYS A 52 -10.13 0.52 7.57
N LEU A 53 -9.63 0.60 6.34
CA LEU A 53 -10.30 0.06 5.17
C LEU A 53 -10.50 -1.45 5.29
N GLY A 54 -9.45 -2.19 5.64
CA GLY A 54 -9.53 -3.63 5.92
C GLY A 54 -10.52 -4.00 7.00
N LYS A 55 -10.68 -3.15 8.04
CA LYS A 55 -11.65 -3.35 9.11
C LYS A 55 -13.08 -3.03 8.68
N LYS A 56 -13.31 -1.92 7.97
CA LYS A 56 -14.65 -1.38 7.65
C LYS A 56 -15.28 -2.02 6.43
N ILE A 57 -14.54 -2.09 5.30
CA ILE A 57 -15.09 -2.52 4.01
C ILE A 57 -15.39 -4.03 4.07
N PRO A 58 -16.52 -4.51 3.53
CA PRO A 58 -16.76 -5.94 3.33
C PRO A 58 -15.83 -6.47 2.23
N GLY A 59 -15.33 -7.73 2.39
CA GLY A 59 -14.54 -8.38 1.32
C GLY A 59 -15.39 -8.68 0.08
N PRO A 60 -14.79 -9.16 -1.01
CA PRO A 60 -13.37 -9.51 -1.14
C PRO A 60 -12.45 -8.33 -1.40
N PHE A 61 -11.16 -8.52 -1.12
CA PHE A 61 -10.09 -7.53 -1.31
C PHE A 61 -9.01 -8.03 -2.27
N LEU A 62 -8.42 -7.10 -3.01
CA LEU A 62 -7.25 -7.35 -3.85
C LEU A 62 -6.18 -6.31 -3.52
N GLU A 63 -4.93 -6.74 -3.44
CA GLU A 63 -3.76 -5.89 -3.42
C GLU A 63 -2.86 -6.24 -4.59
N ILE A 64 -2.35 -5.23 -5.28
CA ILE A 64 -1.42 -5.35 -6.39
C ILE A 64 -0.12 -4.65 -5.97
N GLY A 65 1.00 -5.38 -5.94
CA GLY A 65 2.29 -4.85 -5.53
C GLY A 65 2.52 -4.82 -4.01
N PRO A 66 2.36 -5.95 -3.28
CA PRO A 66 2.58 -6.01 -1.82
C PRO A 66 4.03 -5.82 -1.42
N TRP A 67 4.99 -5.99 -2.33
CA TRP A 67 6.42 -6.08 -2.03
C TRP A 67 6.67 -7.13 -0.93
N VAL A 68 7.16 -6.71 0.23
CA VAL A 68 7.41 -7.62 1.37
C VAL A 68 6.28 -7.59 2.42
N GLY A 69 5.11 -7.01 2.08
CA GLY A 69 3.86 -7.16 2.82
C GLY A 69 3.57 -6.14 3.90
N ARG A 70 4.09 -4.91 3.79
CA ARG A 70 3.76 -3.86 4.77
C ARG A 70 2.29 -3.45 4.70
N SER A 71 1.80 -3.13 3.53
CA SER A 71 0.40 -2.82 3.23
C SER A 71 -0.51 -4.02 3.47
N THR A 72 -0.09 -5.18 2.96
CA THR A 72 -0.78 -6.48 3.16
C THR A 72 -1.05 -6.74 4.64
N ALA A 73 -0.02 -6.58 5.47
CA ALA A 73 -0.15 -6.81 6.91
C ALA A 73 -1.11 -5.82 7.58
N CYS A 74 -1.17 -4.56 7.11
CA CYS A 74 -2.09 -3.56 7.62
C CYS A 74 -3.55 -3.90 7.27
N ILE A 75 -3.83 -4.25 6.02
CA ILE A 75 -5.16 -4.69 5.56
C ILE A 75 -5.58 -5.96 6.30
N ALA A 76 -4.71 -6.99 6.34
CA ALA A 76 -4.98 -8.26 7.01
C ALA A 76 -5.23 -8.08 8.52
N GLN A 77 -4.51 -7.18 9.19
CA GLN A 77 -4.77 -6.86 10.60
C GLN A 77 -6.14 -6.18 10.78
N GLY A 78 -6.54 -5.33 9.85
CA GLY A 78 -7.88 -4.74 9.81
C GLY A 78 -8.96 -5.82 9.67
N ILE A 79 -8.79 -6.76 8.75
CA ILE A 79 -9.67 -7.93 8.56
C ILE A 79 -9.76 -8.75 9.85
N LYS A 80 -8.63 -9.14 10.43
CA LYS A 80 -8.57 -9.87 11.69
C LYS A 80 -9.33 -9.16 12.82
N LYS A 81 -9.17 -7.84 12.94
CA LYS A 81 -9.84 -7.02 13.97
C LYS A 81 -11.31 -6.75 13.68
N SER A 82 -11.79 -6.99 12.46
CA SER A 82 -13.22 -6.90 12.14
C SER A 82 -14.02 -8.08 12.70
N GLY A 83 -13.37 -9.19 13.05
CA GLY A 83 -14.02 -10.44 13.45
C GLY A 83 -14.80 -11.14 12.35
N ARG A 84 -14.75 -10.63 11.11
CA ARG A 84 -15.47 -11.16 9.95
C ARG A 84 -14.53 -11.96 9.07
N ASN A 85 -15.06 -13.03 8.48
CA ASN A 85 -14.33 -13.73 7.42
C ASN A 85 -14.43 -12.91 6.13
N LYS A 86 -13.29 -12.35 5.69
CA LYS A 86 -13.18 -11.55 4.47
C LYS A 86 -12.07 -12.14 3.62
N GLU A 87 -12.39 -12.43 2.39
CA GLU A 87 -11.42 -12.92 1.41
C GLU A 87 -10.49 -11.78 1.02
N PHE A 88 -9.17 -12.06 1.01
CA PHE A 88 -8.15 -11.10 0.64
C PHE A 88 -7.07 -11.78 -0.19
N HIS A 89 -6.87 -11.28 -1.41
CA HIS A 89 -5.86 -11.71 -2.36
C HIS A 89 -4.80 -10.63 -2.46
N THR A 90 -3.53 -11.04 -2.56
CA THR A 90 -2.43 -10.14 -2.92
C THR A 90 -1.64 -10.76 -4.08
N VAL A 91 -1.18 -9.95 -5.01
CA VAL A 91 -0.44 -10.39 -6.20
C VAL A 91 0.81 -9.55 -6.39
N ASP A 92 1.93 -10.25 -6.60
CA ASP A 92 3.24 -9.66 -6.89
C ASP A 92 3.96 -10.51 -7.92
N ILE A 93 4.74 -9.89 -8.79
CA ILE A 93 5.59 -10.63 -9.74
C ILE A 93 6.73 -11.34 -9.04
N GLY A 94 7.12 -10.86 -7.84
CA GLY A 94 8.27 -11.37 -7.11
C GLY A 94 9.60 -11.00 -7.75
N PHE A 95 10.64 -10.92 -6.93
CA PHE A 95 12.01 -10.75 -7.38
C PHE A 95 12.92 -11.67 -6.59
N SER A 96 13.76 -12.45 -7.28
CA SER A 96 14.72 -13.38 -6.69
C SER A 96 16.17 -13.01 -7.02
N SER A 97 16.37 -12.01 -7.89
CA SER A 97 17.69 -11.53 -8.28
C SER A 97 17.70 -10.03 -8.61
N GLU A 98 18.88 -9.40 -8.48
CA GLU A 98 19.09 -8.01 -8.89
C GLU A 98 18.84 -7.84 -10.42
N LYS A 99 19.12 -8.89 -11.21
CA LYS A 99 18.90 -8.89 -12.64
C LYS A 99 17.41 -8.80 -13.00
N GLU A 100 16.56 -9.61 -12.38
CA GLU A 100 15.08 -9.54 -12.58
C GLU A 100 14.53 -8.16 -12.23
N TRP A 101 15.03 -7.57 -11.13
CA TRP A 101 14.67 -6.20 -10.76
C TRP A 101 15.06 -5.19 -11.84
N GLU A 102 16.31 -5.26 -12.33
CA GLU A 102 16.83 -4.35 -13.36
C GLU A 102 16.08 -4.50 -14.69
N GLU A 103 15.74 -5.71 -15.08
CA GLU A 103 14.96 -6.00 -16.29
C GLU A 103 13.54 -5.43 -16.20
N PHE A 104 12.91 -5.53 -15.03
CA PHE A 104 11.54 -5.05 -14.83
C PHE A 104 11.44 -3.53 -14.75
N PHE A 105 12.30 -2.90 -13.95
CA PHE A 105 12.24 -1.45 -13.71
C PHE A 105 13.09 -0.63 -14.71
N GLY A 106 13.86 -1.25 -15.58
CA GLY A 106 14.76 -0.56 -16.51
C GLY A 106 15.86 0.26 -15.83
N SER A 107 16.09 0.05 -14.52
CA SER A 107 17.03 0.82 -13.71
C SER A 107 17.83 -0.08 -12.77
N SER A 108 19.15 0.20 -12.65
CA SER A 108 20.01 -0.58 -11.77
C SER A 108 19.86 -0.17 -10.31
N LEU A 109 19.76 -1.15 -9.42
CA LEU A 109 19.82 -0.92 -7.97
C LEU A 109 21.16 -0.31 -7.53
N LYS A 110 22.24 -0.48 -8.32
CA LYS A 110 23.55 0.12 -8.06
C LYS A 110 23.54 1.64 -8.10
N GLN A 111 22.60 2.23 -8.83
CA GLN A 111 22.44 3.69 -8.93
C GLN A 111 21.69 4.28 -7.72
N LYS A 112 21.05 3.45 -6.90
CA LYS A 112 20.34 3.92 -5.70
C LYS A 112 21.32 4.18 -4.55
N ASN A 113 20.91 5.05 -3.64
CA ASN A 113 21.64 5.25 -2.38
C ASN A 113 21.89 3.90 -1.68
N PRO A 114 23.11 3.62 -1.14
CA PRO A 114 23.45 2.31 -0.56
C PRO A 114 22.47 1.81 0.52
N LYS A 115 21.91 2.71 1.35
CA LYS A 115 20.92 2.32 2.37
C LYS A 115 19.62 1.82 1.72
N VAL A 116 19.16 2.50 0.67
CA VAL A 116 17.97 2.12 -0.09
C VAL A 116 18.23 0.82 -0.83
N ARG A 117 19.36 0.71 -1.53
CA ARG A 117 19.77 -0.52 -2.23
C ARG A 117 19.77 -1.73 -1.29
N ASN A 118 20.39 -1.62 -0.12
CA ASN A 118 20.47 -2.71 0.86
C ASN A 118 19.07 -3.13 1.38
N ARG A 119 18.11 -2.21 1.47
CA ARG A 119 16.71 -2.53 1.83
C ARG A 119 16.04 -3.41 0.78
N TYR A 120 16.34 -3.22 -0.51
CA TYR A 120 15.84 -4.08 -1.57
C TYR A 120 16.58 -5.42 -1.59
N LEU A 121 17.92 -5.37 -1.65
CA LEU A 121 18.76 -6.56 -1.84
C LEU A 121 18.52 -7.63 -0.80
N LYS A 122 18.40 -7.29 0.48
CA LYS A 122 18.19 -8.28 1.55
C LYS A 122 16.93 -9.13 1.36
N HIS A 123 15.96 -8.64 0.58
CA HIS A 123 14.73 -9.36 0.27
C HIS A 123 14.76 -10.05 -1.08
N ILE A 124 15.57 -9.53 -2.01
CA ILE A 124 15.66 -10.07 -3.37
C ILE A 124 16.62 -11.25 -3.42
N ILE A 125 17.81 -11.13 -2.83
CA ILE A 125 18.90 -12.13 -2.95
C ILE A 125 18.78 -13.32 -2.00
N ARG A 126 17.76 -13.36 -1.15
CA ARG A 126 17.53 -14.49 -0.25
C ARG A 126 16.84 -15.65 -0.97
N GLU A 127 16.93 -16.82 -0.40
CA GLU A 127 16.17 -17.98 -0.88
C GLU A 127 14.65 -17.68 -0.94
N GLY A 128 14.03 -17.92 -2.09
CA GLY A 128 12.63 -17.60 -2.34
C GLY A 128 12.30 -16.12 -2.52
N GLY A 129 13.32 -15.23 -2.59
CA GLY A 129 13.18 -13.83 -2.99
C GLY A 129 12.23 -12.99 -2.13
N SER A 130 11.63 -11.97 -2.77
CA SER A 130 10.72 -11.03 -2.11
C SER A 130 9.41 -11.71 -1.68
N ILE A 131 8.91 -12.70 -2.42
CA ILE A 131 7.70 -13.46 -2.08
C ILE A 131 7.89 -14.24 -0.78
N GLN A 132 9.06 -14.88 -0.59
CA GLN A 132 9.34 -15.55 0.67
C GLN A 132 9.41 -14.57 1.84
N SER A 133 9.95 -13.35 1.62
CA SER A 133 9.92 -12.28 2.63
C SER A 133 8.50 -11.86 3.00
N LEU A 134 7.60 -11.73 2.02
CA LEU A 134 6.17 -11.47 2.23
C LEU A 134 5.53 -12.56 3.09
N ILE A 135 5.70 -13.83 2.72
CA ILE A 135 5.15 -14.99 3.43
C ILE A 135 5.61 -14.99 4.90
N GLU A 136 6.90 -14.84 5.15
CA GLU A 136 7.47 -14.83 6.50
C GLU A 136 6.98 -13.63 7.33
N ASN A 137 6.90 -12.46 6.72
CA ASN A 137 6.38 -11.27 7.39
C ASN A 137 4.93 -11.44 7.86
N LEU A 138 4.10 -12.12 7.08
CA LEU A 138 2.72 -12.44 7.45
C LEU A 138 2.66 -13.54 8.52
N LYS A 139 3.45 -14.62 8.38
CA LYS A 139 3.53 -15.72 9.37
C LYS A 139 3.98 -15.21 10.75
N ASN A 140 5.04 -14.39 10.79
CA ASN A 140 5.58 -13.82 12.03
C ASN A 140 4.54 -12.96 12.78
N ARG A 141 3.51 -12.48 12.08
CA ARG A 141 2.39 -11.68 12.63
C ARG A 141 1.09 -12.45 12.78
N ARG A 142 1.09 -13.75 12.42
CA ARG A 142 -0.09 -14.62 12.41
C ARG A 142 -1.22 -14.03 11.57
N LEU A 143 -0.85 -13.54 10.38
CA LEU A 143 -1.75 -12.93 9.39
C LEU A 143 -1.86 -13.74 8.10
N ASP A 144 -0.99 -14.73 7.90
CA ASP A 144 -0.92 -15.60 6.72
C ASP A 144 -2.26 -16.27 6.38
N LYS A 145 -3.02 -16.65 7.38
CA LYS A 145 -4.35 -17.28 7.18
C LYS A 145 -5.45 -16.33 6.67
N PHE A 146 -5.19 -15.03 6.62
CA PHE A 146 -6.14 -14.03 6.13
C PHE A 146 -5.85 -13.60 4.70
N VAL A 147 -4.79 -14.12 4.06
CA VAL A 147 -4.28 -13.64 2.78
C VAL A 147 -3.97 -14.81 1.87
N THR A 148 -4.48 -14.74 0.65
CA THR A 148 -4.07 -15.64 -0.45
C THR A 148 -3.05 -14.90 -1.30
N ILE A 149 -1.84 -15.43 -1.39
CA ILE A 149 -0.74 -14.84 -2.15
C ILE A 149 -0.71 -15.46 -3.53
N HIS A 150 -0.65 -14.63 -4.56
CA HIS A 150 -0.45 -15.01 -5.95
C HIS A 150 0.91 -14.46 -6.41
N GLU A 151 1.74 -15.30 -6.99
CA GLU A 151 2.98 -14.90 -7.65
C GLU A 151 2.73 -14.79 -9.15
N GLY A 152 3.07 -13.65 -9.73
CA GLY A 152 2.92 -13.35 -11.15
C GLY A 152 2.35 -11.97 -11.43
N ASN A 153 2.11 -11.70 -12.71
CA ASN A 153 1.49 -10.45 -13.13
C ASN A 153 -0.02 -10.49 -12.91
N PHE A 154 -0.58 -9.51 -12.24
CA PHE A 154 -2.02 -9.45 -11.95
C PHE A 154 -2.89 -9.45 -13.23
N ARG A 155 -2.34 -9.02 -14.36
CA ARG A 155 -3.01 -9.00 -15.67
C ARG A 155 -3.28 -10.40 -16.20
N ASP A 156 -2.47 -11.37 -15.78
CA ASP A 156 -2.53 -12.76 -16.27
C ASP A 156 -3.37 -13.65 -15.35
N ILE A 157 -3.85 -13.10 -14.21
CA ILE A 157 -4.60 -13.87 -13.22
C ILE A 157 -6.10 -13.69 -13.43
N ALA A 158 -6.79 -14.77 -13.74
CA ALA A 158 -8.24 -14.81 -13.83
C ALA A 158 -8.87 -14.95 -12.43
N PHE A 159 -9.16 -13.85 -11.75
CA PHE A 159 -9.75 -13.89 -10.41
C PHE A 159 -11.20 -14.40 -10.37
N GLY A 160 -11.95 -14.30 -11.48
CA GLY A 160 -13.33 -14.80 -11.59
C GLY A 160 -14.34 -14.08 -10.69
N LYS A 161 -13.97 -12.93 -10.11
CA LYS A 161 -14.79 -12.15 -9.17
C LYS A 161 -14.47 -10.67 -9.23
N LYS A 162 -15.35 -9.87 -8.59
CA LYS A 162 -15.14 -8.44 -8.35
C LYS A 162 -14.70 -8.21 -6.91
N PHE A 163 -13.97 -7.12 -6.66
CA PHE A 163 -13.42 -6.76 -5.35
C PHE A 163 -14.08 -5.49 -4.81
N ASN A 164 -14.35 -5.45 -3.52
CA ASN A 164 -14.89 -4.28 -2.85
C ASN A 164 -13.80 -3.29 -2.40
N LEU A 165 -12.56 -3.75 -2.30
CA LEU A 165 -11.39 -2.92 -2.12
C LEU A 165 -10.29 -3.45 -3.01
N ILE A 166 -9.68 -2.55 -3.80
CA ILE A 166 -8.42 -2.82 -4.49
C ILE A 166 -7.41 -1.79 -3.99
N PHE A 167 -6.29 -2.25 -3.45
CA PHE A 167 -5.11 -1.43 -3.18
C PHE A 167 -4.09 -1.69 -4.29
N CYS A 168 -3.69 -0.62 -4.99
CA CYS A 168 -2.75 -0.68 -6.10
C CYS A 168 -1.50 0.14 -5.76
N ASP A 169 -0.38 -0.56 -5.59
CA ASP A 169 0.97 -0.03 -5.43
C ASP A 169 1.84 -0.51 -6.62
N ALA A 170 1.29 -0.34 -7.84
CA ALA A 170 1.90 -0.72 -9.11
C ALA A 170 1.55 0.30 -10.20
N THR A 171 1.47 1.59 -9.85
CA THR A 171 1.17 2.72 -10.72
C THR A 171 2.15 3.85 -10.44
N HIS A 172 3.40 3.70 -10.92
CA HIS A 172 4.50 4.60 -10.60
C HIS A 172 4.65 5.76 -11.58
N ASP A 173 3.97 5.68 -12.73
CA ASP A 173 3.94 6.71 -13.76
C ASP A 173 2.61 6.74 -14.53
N LEU A 174 2.45 7.75 -15.40
CA LEU A 174 1.23 7.97 -16.17
C LEU A 174 0.91 6.79 -17.11
N GLN A 175 1.93 6.20 -17.74
CA GLN A 175 1.75 5.08 -18.66
C GLN A 175 1.20 3.84 -17.92
N GLU A 176 1.71 3.56 -16.75
CA GLU A 176 1.19 2.46 -15.91
C GLU A 176 -0.26 2.72 -15.50
N ILE A 177 -0.64 3.96 -15.17
CA ILE A 177 -2.02 4.32 -14.87
C ILE A 177 -2.91 4.04 -16.07
N GLU A 178 -2.57 4.54 -17.25
CA GLU A 178 -3.35 4.39 -18.48
C GLU A 178 -3.57 2.91 -18.85
N ILE A 179 -2.59 2.07 -18.62
CA ILE A 179 -2.66 0.64 -18.94
C ILE A 179 -3.39 -0.15 -17.85
N ASN A 180 -3.10 0.12 -16.58
CA ASN A 180 -3.54 -0.71 -15.46
C ASN A 180 -4.94 -0.34 -14.97
N ILE A 181 -5.27 0.93 -14.89
CA ILE A 181 -6.53 1.37 -14.26
C ILE A 181 -7.78 0.87 -14.97
N PRO A 182 -7.87 0.82 -16.32
CA PRO A 182 -9.01 0.20 -16.98
C PRO A 182 -9.22 -1.26 -16.59
N LEU A 183 -8.14 -2.04 -16.46
CA LEU A 183 -8.20 -3.44 -16.03
C LEU A 183 -8.62 -3.56 -14.56
N ILE A 184 -8.02 -2.74 -13.68
CA ILE A 184 -8.33 -2.69 -12.26
C ILE A 184 -9.79 -2.28 -12.04
N LYS A 185 -10.29 -1.28 -12.77
CA LYS A 185 -11.69 -0.86 -12.73
C LYS A 185 -12.63 -2.00 -13.09
N ASN A 186 -12.26 -2.83 -14.07
CA ASN A 186 -13.02 -4.02 -14.42
C ASN A 186 -13.04 -5.09 -13.32
N LEU A 187 -12.07 -5.10 -12.41
CA LEU A 187 -12.06 -5.99 -11.25
C LEU A 187 -12.81 -5.40 -10.04
N LEU A 188 -13.11 -4.12 -10.06
CA LEU A 188 -13.80 -3.44 -8.96
C LEU A 188 -15.31 -3.75 -9.00
N SER A 189 -15.93 -3.96 -7.85
CA SER A 189 -17.38 -4.05 -7.73
C SER A 189 -18.03 -2.66 -7.89
N GLU A 190 -19.34 -2.60 -8.16
CA GLU A 190 -20.08 -1.32 -8.32
C GLU A 190 -19.89 -0.39 -7.12
N LYS A 191 -19.83 -0.94 -5.91
CA LYS A 191 -19.58 -0.20 -4.65
C LYS A 191 -18.13 -0.34 -4.18
N GLY A 192 -17.23 -0.67 -5.10
CA GLY A 192 -15.84 -0.89 -4.78
C GLY A 192 -15.06 0.40 -4.62
N VAL A 193 -14.01 0.30 -3.84
CA VAL A 193 -13.05 1.37 -3.55
C VAL A 193 -11.71 0.99 -4.15
N LEU A 194 -11.16 1.87 -4.98
CA LEU A 194 -9.76 1.81 -5.41
C LEU A 194 -8.93 2.74 -4.54
N VAL A 195 -7.80 2.24 -4.05
CA VAL A 195 -6.75 3.03 -3.40
C VAL A 195 -5.47 2.85 -4.18
N CYS A 196 -4.88 3.95 -4.67
CA CYS A 196 -3.58 3.93 -5.35
C CYS A 196 -2.53 4.65 -4.50
N ASP A 197 -1.35 4.05 -4.41
CA ASP A 197 -0.14 4.70 -3.89
C ASP A 197 0.66 5.37 -5.00
N ASP A 198 1.66 6.15 -4.63
CA ASP A 198 2.66 6.77 -5.51
C ASP A 198 2.09 7.76 -6.56
N ILE A 199 0.93 8.37 -6.32
CA ILE A 199 0.39 9.41 -7.21
C ILE A 199 1.11 10.73 -6.95
N LYS A 200 2.07 11.05 -7.83
CA LYS A 200 3.09 12.09 -7.59
C LYS A 200 2.87 13.36 -8.40
N THR A 201 2.10 13.31 -9.48
CA THR A 201 1.90 14.46 -10.38
C THR A 201 0.42 14.76 -10.59
N GLU A 202 0.13 16.01 -10.96
CA GLU A 202 -1.23 16.44 -11.28
C GLU A 202 -1.79 15.70 -12.50
N GLU A 203 -0.94 15.31 -13.44
CA GLU A 203 -1.33 14.53 -14.61
C GLU A 203 -1.77 13.13 -14.22
N MET A 204 -1.04 12.47 -13.31
CA MET A 204 -1.40 11.14 -12.79
C MET A 204 -2.74 11.22 -12.03
N GLU A 205 -2.91 12.23 -11.18
CA GLU A 205 -4.14 12.46 -10.45
C GLU A 205 -5.31 12.72 -11.40
N SER A 206 -5.12 13.58 -12.40
CA SER A 206 -6.10 13.90 -13.42
C SER A 206 -6.51 12.67 -14.24
N ALA A 207 -5.55 11.83 -14.63
CA ALA A 207 -5.82 10.60 -15.32
C ALA A 207 -6.68 9.65 -14.47
N LEU A 208 -6.34 9.45 -13.18
CA LEU A 208 -7.15 8.64 -12.27
C LEU A 208 -8.56 9.21 -12.10
N LYS A 209 -8.69 10.51 -11.93
CA LYS A 209 -9.99 11.19 -11.79
C LYS A 209 -10.92 10.93 -12.97
N SER A 210 -10.41 10.73 -14.17
CA SER A 210 -11.24 10.45 -15.35
C SER A 210 -11.96 9.08 -15.30
N TYR A 211 -11.49 8.17 -14.47
CA TYR A 211 -12.06 6.82 -14.35
C TYR A 211 -13.12 6.68 -13.24
N PHE A 212 -13.23 7.65 -12.32
CA PHE A 212 -14.06 7.54 -11.12
C PHE A 212 -15.02 8.71 -10.99
N ASN A 213 -16.25 8.43 -10.56
CA ASN A 213 -17.28 9.45 -10.36
C ASN A 213 -17.07 10.23 -9.05
N PHE A 214 -16.53 9.58 -8.03
CA PHE A 214 -16.30 10.16 -6.72
C PHE A 214 -14.86 9.91 -6.27
N GLN A 215 -14.24 10.90 -5.63
CA GLN A 215 -12.80 10.83 -5.35
C GLN A 215 -12.46 11.59 -4.08
N SER A 216 -11.48 11.09 -3.35
CA SER A 216 -10.78 11.85 -2.33
C SER A 216 -9.28 11.62 -2.44
N VAL A 217 -8.51 12.67 -2.21
CA VAL A 217 -7.05 12.56 -2.06
C VAL A 217 -6.75 12.77 -0.58
N THR A 218 -6.18 11.75 0.05
CA THR A 218 -5.81 11.84 1.45
C THR A 218 -4.35 12.24 1.59
N ASN A 219 -4.10 13.51 1.92
CA ASN A 219 -2.81 14.11 2.27
C ASN A 219 -1.84 14.45 1.12
N ASP A 220 -0.90 15.37 1.41
CA ASP A 220 0.16 15.91 0.54
C ASP A 220 1.17 14.89 -0.03
N LYS A 221 1.02 13.59 0.30
CA LYS A 221 1.83 12.45 -0.17
C LYS A 221 1.03 11.15 -0.14
N GLY A 222 -0.30 11.23 -0.22
CA GLY A 222 -1.14 10.13 0.17
C GLY A 222 -1.71 9.32 -0.96
N PHE A 223 -2.64 8.51 -0.56
CA PHE A 223 -3.39 7.68 -1.47
C PHE A 223 -4.38 8.49 -2.28
N PHE A 224 -4.48 8.20 -3.57
CA PHE A 224 -5.68 8.48 -4.32
C PHE A 224 -6.75 7.44 -3.93
N ILE A 225 -7.95 7.90 -3.59
CA ILE A 225 -9.08 7.03 -3.28
C ILE A 225 -10.20 7.33 -4.28
N GLY A 226 -10.52 6.36 -5.11
CA GLY A 226 -11.59 6.46 -6.11
C GLY A 226 -12.77 5.55 -5.79
N TYR A 227 -13.98 6.05 -6.01
CA TYR A 227 -15.24 5.34 -5.84
C TYR A 227 -16.01 5.30 -7.14
N LEU A 228 -16.69 4.20 -7.44
CA LEU A 228 -17.59 4.10 -8.57
C LEU A 228 -19.02 4.60 -8.23
N ASP A 229 -19.42 4.55 -6.95
CA ASP A 229 -20.73 4.99 -6.46
C ASP A 229 -20.59 6.14 -5.46
N GLU A 230 -21.38 7.21 -5.62
CA GLU A 230 -21.38 8.40 -4.76
C GLU A 230 -21.76 8.12 -3.29
N LYS A 231 -22.53 7.06 -3.03
CA LYS A 231 -23.12 6.79 -1.70
C LYS A 231 -22.14 6.27 -0.65
N ILE A 232 -20.88 6.03 -0.99
CA ILE A 232 -19.89 5.44 -0.06
C ILE A 232 -18.97 6.49 0.55
N GLY A 233 -18.87 7.68 -0.05
CA GLY A 233 -17.96 8.76 0.43
C GLY A 233 -18.40 9.43 1.75
N ASP A 234 -19.66 9.37 2.11
CA ASP A 234 -20.25 10.13 3.24
C ASP A 234 -20.54 9.31 4.52
N SER A 235 -20.00 8.08 4.66
CA SER A 235 -20.27 7.21 5.81
C SER A 235 -19.08 6.97 6.73
#